data_47ba8c86b5378009ad8c5e85044b7286
#
_entry.id   47ba8c86b5378009ad8c5e85044b7286
#
_cell.length_a   1.000
_cell.length_b   1.000
_cell.length_c   1.000
_cell.angle_alpha   90.00
_cell.angle_beta   90.00
_cell.angle_gamma   90.00
#
_symmetry.space_group_name_H-M   'P 1'
#
loop_
_entity.id
_entity.type
_entity.pdbx_description
1 polymer ?
#
loop_
_entity_poly.entity_id
_entity_poly.type
_entity_poly.pdbx_seq_one_letter_code
_entity_poly.pdbx_strand_id
1 'polypeptide(L)'
;WIDNNSYESGSLKGIDVSQWQESIDWTAVKKDGIQFAFIRVAHGSEHKLDTYYNQNMTNAIAAGIPVGVYYYSTATTENQSLNDAQFVIDQLQGYKISYPIVLDLEDSSQKNLSKAQLGRIAKTFFDEIRRAGYEPMLYCNEDWYKNHIDTSYLSGIDLWIARYNYKYDLSIQRNIWQSSCKGIVDGISENVDLDFGFKDYTQYITPRTYSAEGYTKDNGYWVKNNTGWWYCHFDGTYPANSWEYIKGNWYWFNSNGYMVTGWTYINGCWYYMNSSGAMVTGWTYINDCWYYLNSSGAMVTGWIYYNGYWYFMNSSGQMLTNQWISGVYYVKSDGRMAVSQWVDNSRYYVGADGVWIP
;
A
#
# COMPACT_ATOMS: atom_id res chain seq x y z
N TRP A 1 -28.99 26.76 -2.00
CA TRP A 1 -28.87 25.87 -0.84
C TRP A 1 -30.26 25.54 -0.32
N ILE A 2 -30.51 24.27 -0.15
CA ILE A 2 -31.80 23.76 0.36
C ILE A 2 -31.82 24.08 1.84
N ASP A 3 -32.30 25.14 2.29
CA ASP A 3 -32.48 25.50 3.69
C ASP A 3 -31.20 25.57 4.55
N ASN A 4 -30.71 26.81 4.74
CA ASN A 4 -29.58 27.12 5.63
C ASN A 4 -29.83 26.73 7.12
N ASN A 5 -31.03 26.31 7.49
CA ASN A 5 -31.40 25.92 8.85
C ASN A 5 -31.24 24.44 9.15
N SER A 6 -30.83 23.61 8.18
CA SER A 6 -30.79 22.17 8.33
C SER A 6 -29.38 21.59 8.60
N TYR A 7 -28.35 22.42 8.69
CA TYR A 7 -27.00 21.99 9.01
C TYR A 7 -26.43 22.73 10.23
N GLU A 8 -25.47 22.05 10.85
CA GLU A 8 -24.83 22.60 12.05
C GLU A 8 -24.01 23.85 11.75
N SER A 9 -24.08 24.81 12.65
CA SER A 9 -23.25 26.02 12.57
C SER A 9 -21.77 25.67 12.58
N GLY A 10 -21.02 26.14 11.59
CA GLY A 10 -19.59 25.93 11.47
C GLY A 10 -19.18 24.78 10.51
N SER A 11 -20.14 24.13 9.84
CA SER A 11 -19.81 23.18 8.78
C SER A 11 -19.18 23.87 7.56
N LEU A 12 -18.29 23.15 6.88
CA LEU A 12 -17.68 23.58 5.61
C LEU A 12 -18.64 23.30 4.45
N LYS A 13 -18.65 24.19 3.45
CA LYS A 13 -19.42 24.01 2.22
C LYS A 13 -18.58 23.31 1.17
N GLY A 14 -19.04 22.15 0.70
CA GLY A 14 -18.42 21.38 -0.35
C GLY A 14 -19.35 21.02 -1.49
N ILE A 15 -18.77 20.53 -2.54
CA ILE A 15 -19.46 19.94 -3.69
C ILE A 15 -18.74 18.67 -4.12
N ASP A 16 -19.47 17.76 -4.77
CA ASP A 16 -18.83 16.71 -5.55
C ASP A 16 -19.29 16.79 -7.00
N VAL A 17 -18.34 16.50 -7.90
CA VAL A 17 -18.51 16.69 -9.34
C VAL A 17 -17.97 15.54 -10.15
N SER A 18 -18.55 15.39 -11.33
CA SER A 18 -18.19 14.42 -12.33
C SER A 18 -18.38 14.99 -13.73
N GLN A 19 -18.34 14.12 -14.75
CA GLN A 19 -18.64 14.50 -16.13
C GLN A 19 -20.04 15.15 -16.30
N TRP A 20 -20.95 14.94 -15.36
CA TRP A 20 -22.32 15.44 -15.45
C TRP A 20 -22.42 16.97 -15.23
N GLN A 21 -21.43 17.59 -14.60
CA GLN A 21 -21.34 19.04 -14.42
C GLN A 21 -20.63 19.72 -15.58
N GLU A 22 -20.14 18.94 -16.57
CA GLU A 22 -19.44 19.42 -17.76
C GLU A 22 -18.28 20.39 -17.42
N SER A 23 -18.18 21.50 -18.13
CA SER A 23 -17.12 22.49 -17.92
C SER A 23 -17.46 23.44 -16.77
N ILE A 24 -16.58 23.54 -15.77
CA ILE A 24 -16.78 24.31 -14.54
C ILE A 24 -15.84 25.51 -14.50
N ASP A 25 -16.39 26.70 -14.17
CA ASP A 25 -15.59 27.86 -13.78
C ASP A 25 -15.26 27.78 -12.27
N TRP A 26 -14.15 27.17 -11.95
CA TRP A 26 -13.71 26.97 -10.59
C TRP A 26 -13.37 28.29 -9.84
N THR A 27 -13.12 29.38 -10.56
CA THR A 27 -12.94 30.70 -9.96
C THR A 27 -14.27 31.24 -9.43
N ALA A 28 -15.34 31.09 -10.20
CA ALA A 28 -16.71 31.45 -9.77
C ALA A 28 -17.15 30.53 -8.60
N VAL A 29 -16.92 29.22 -8.69
CA VAL A 29 -17.20 28.24 -7.62
C VAL A 29 -16.53 28.66 -6.30
N LYS A 30 -15.24 29.03 -6.34
CA LYS A 30 -14.53 29.53 -5.15
C LYS A 30 -15.14 30.79 -4.59
N LYS A 31 -15.52 31.71 -5.46
CA LYS A 31 -16.14 32.99 -5.08
C LYS A 31 -17.53 32.82 -4.46
N ASP A 32 -18.26 31.78 -4.89
CA ASP A 32 -19.58 31.40 -4.33
C ASP A 32 -19.47 30.77 -2.90
N GLY A 33 -18.25 30.60 -2.41
CA GLY A 33 -17.97 30.17 -1.05
C GLY A 33 -17.78 28.68 -0.87
N ILE A 34 -17.55 27.94 -1.93
CA ILE A 34 -17.19 26.51 -1.84
C ILE A 34 -15.77 26.38 -1.26
N GLN A 35 -15.63 25.53 -0.24
CA GLN A 35 -14.44 25.41 0.58
C GLN A 35 -13.68 24.11 0.30
N PHE A 36 -14.32 23.07 -0.23
CA PHE A 36 -13.70 21.84 -0.68
C PHE A 36 -14.49 21.19 -1.82
N ALA A 37 -13.86 20.30 -2.56
CA ALA A 37 -14.52 19.53 -3.60
C ALA A 37 -14.02 18.09 -3.65
N PHE A 38 -14.92 17.14 -3.98
CA PHE A 38 -14.57 15.82 -4.44
C PHE A 38 -14.76 15.70 -5.95
N ILE A 39 -13.77 15.14 -6.65
CA ILE A 39 -13.79 15.03 -8.11
C ILE A 39 -13.75 13.54 -8.47
N ARG A 40 -14.70 13.09 -9.30
CA ARG A 40 -14.73 11.69 -9.73
C ARG A 40 -13.52 11.36 -10.59
N VAL A 41 -12.77 10.32 -10.18
CA VAL A 41 -11.66 9.79 -10.99
C VAL A 41 -12.21 8.98 -12.16
N ALA A 42 -13.04 7.98 -11.86
CA ALA A 42 -13.54 7.02 -12.83
C ALA A 42 -14.72 6.23 -12.25
N HIS A 43 -15.26 5.30 -13.05
CA HIS A 43 -16.31 4.39 -12.61
C HIS A 43 -16.20 3.02 -13.28
N GLY A 44 -16.71 2.01 -12.56
CA GLY A 44 -16.89 0.65 -13.06
C GLY A 44 -15.59 -0.16 -13.14
N SER A 45 -15.72 -1.48 -13.28
CA SER A 45 -14.60 -2.42 -13.32
C SER A 45 -13.65 -2.24 -14.51
N GLU A 46 -14.08 -1.54 -15.56
CA GLU A 46 -13.25 -1.19 -16.72
C GLU A 46 -12.44 0.09 -16.49
N HIS A 47 -12.53 0.69 -15.31
CA HIS A 47 -11.83 1.92 -14.94
C HIS A 47 -12.06 3.07 -15.94
N LYS A 48 -13.31 3.27 -16.33
CA LYS A 48 -13.63 4.33 -17.27
C LYS A 48 -13.38 5.70 -16.67
N LEU A 49 -12.27 6.32 -17.07
CA LEU A 49 -11.85 7.63 -16.58
C LEU A 49 -12.96 8.68 -16.85
N ASP A 50 -13.23 9.53 -15.86
CA ASP A 50 -14.17 10.62 -16.01
C ASP A 50 -13.66 11.63 -17.04
N THR A 51 -14.52 12.03 -17.98
CA THR A 51 -14.15 12.87 -19.12
C THR A 51 -13.54 14.21 -18.69
N TYR A 52 -14.02 14.77 -17.55
CA TYR A 52 -13.57 16.07 -17.04
C TYR A 52 -12.59 15.95 -15.86
N TYR A 53 -12.17 14.74 -15.48
CA TYR A 53 -11.29 14.53 -14.33
C TYR A 53 -10.06 15.44 -14.33
N ASN A 54 -9.25 15.37 -15.37
CA ASN A 54 -8.00 16.12 -15.45
C ASN A 54 -8.24 17.64 -15.47
N GLN A 55 -9.28 18.08 -16.18
CA GLN A 55 -9.64 19.50 -16.24
C GLN A 55 -10.10 20.01 -14.87
N ASN A 56 -10.98 19.27 -14.20
CA ASN A 56 -11.49 19.64 -12.88
C ASN A 56 -10.40 19.64 -11.83
N MET A 57 -9.54 18.61 -11.78
CA MET A 57 -8.40 18.55 -10.86
C MET A 57 -7.47 19.76 -11.04
N THR A 58 -7.06 20.04 -12.28
CA THR A 58 -6.16 21.15 -12.58
C THR A 58 -6.77 22.49 -12.18
N ASN A 59 -8.01 22.74 -12.57
CA ASN A 59 -8.65 24.04 -12.39
C ASN A 59 -9.10 24.28 -10.95
N ALA A 60 -9.59 23.27 -10.24
CA ALA A 60 -9.97 23.39 -8.84
C ALA A 60 -8.74 23.71 -7.95
N ILE A 61 -7.64 23.00 -8.17
CA ILE A 61 -6.38 23.23 -7.45
C ILE A 61 -5.83 24.63 -7.77
N ALA A 62 -5.85 25.05 -9.04
CA ALA A 62 -5.44 26.40 -9.46
C ALA A 62 -6.29 27.50 -8.84
N ALA A 63 -7.60 27.28 -8.66
CA ALA A 63 -8.51 28.19 -7.97
C ALA A 63 -8.33 28.19 -6.44
N GLY A 64 -7.47 27.34 -5.89
CA GLY A 64 -7.22 27.23 -4.46
C GLY A 64 -8.35 26.53 -3.70
N ILE A 65 -9.08 25.64 -4.33
CA ILE A 65 -10.05 24.76 -3.68
C ILE A 65 -9.32 23.47 -3.25
N PRO A 66 -9.34 23.12 -1.96
CA PRO A 66 -8.86 21.82 -1.48
C PRO A 66 -9.64 20.68 -2.12
N VAL A 67 -8.95 19.69 -2.68
CA VAL A 67 -9.57 18.58 -3.42
C VAL A 67 -9.27 17.23 -2.82
N GLY A 68 -10.28 16.38 -2.80
CA GLY A 68 -10.21 14.94 -2.72
C GLY A 68 -10.75 14.32 -4.02
N VAL A 69 -10.70 13.04 -4.10
CA VAL A 69 -11.26 12.32 -5.27
C VAL A 69 -12.14 11.17 -4.84
N TYR A 70 -13.07 10.76 -5.70
CA TYR A 70 -13.86 9.57 -5.48
C TYR A 70 -13.88 8.63 -6.68
N TYR A 71 -14.07 7.37 -6.40
CA TYR A 71 -14.15 6.30 -7.38
C TYR A 71 -15.45 5.53 -7.19
N TYR A 72 -16.33 5.55 -8.20
CA TYR A 72 -17.58 4.77 -8.21
C TYR A 72 -17.27 3.32 -8.54
N SER A 73 -17.24 2.47 -7.51
CA SER A 73 -16.82 1.08 -7.64
C SER A 73 -17.98 0.14 -7.92
N THR A 74 -17.76 -0.76 -8.86
CA THR A 74 -18.63 -1.92 -9.13
C THR A 74 -17.97 -3.24 -8.70
N ALA A 75 -16.92 -3.18 -7.89
CA ALA A 75 -16.16 -4.34 -7.45
C ALA A 75 -17.03 -5.32 -6.64
N THR A 76 -17.03 -6.58 -7.06
CA THR A 76 -17.71 -7.69 -6.36
C THR A 76 -16.73 -8.65 -5.69
N THR A 77 -15.43 -8.41 -5.86
CA THR A 77 -14.34 -9.16 -5.24
C THR A 77 -13.27 -8.22 -4.67
N GLU A 78 -12.52 -8.72 -3.69
CA GLU A 78 -11.40 -7.98 -3.09
C GLU A 78 -10.32 -7.62 -4.12
N ASN A 79 -10.07 -8.49 -5.12
CA ASN A 79 -9.13 -8.20 -6.21
C ASN A 79 -9.57 -7.04 -7.10
N GLN A 80 -10.84 -7.00 -7.46
CA GLN A 80 -11.36 -5.88 -8.24
C GLN A 80 -11.19 -4.57 -7.45
N SER A 81 -11.49 -4.59 -6.15
CA SER A 81 -11.33 -3.45 -5.27
C SER A 81 -9.86 -3.00 -5.13
N LEU A 82 -8.92 -3.95 -5.07
CA LEU A 82 -7.50 -3.63 -5.09
C LEU A 82 -7.08 -2.97 -6.40
N ASN A 83 -7.57 -3.49 -7.55
CA ASN A 83 -7.33 -2.88 -8.86
C ASN A 83 -7.92 -1.46 -8.95
N ASP A 84 -9.13 -1.26 -8.40
CA ASP A 84 -9.76 0.06 -8.32
C ASP A 84 -8.87 1.04 -7.55
N ALA A 85 -8.37 0.64 -6.37
CA ALA A 85 -7.48 1.47 -5.55
C ALA A 85 -6.17 1.82 -6.28
N GLN A 86 -5.54 0.85 -6.93
CA GLN A 86 -4.29 1.05 -7.66
C GLN A 86 -4.48 1.97 -8.88
N PHE A 87 -5.58 1.78 -9.60
CA PHE A 87 -5.95 2.67 -10.69
C PHE A 87 -6.10 4.11 -10.19
N VAL A 88 -6.85 4.31 -9.09
CA VAL A 88 -7.01 5.65 -8.50
C VAL A 88 -5.65 6.26 -8.14
N ILE A 89 -4.78 5.53 -7.46
CA ILE A 89 -3.44 6.00 -7.08
C ILE A 89 -2.63 6.43 -8.32
N ASP A 90 -2.70 5.68 -9.41
CA ASP A 90 -2.02 6.04 -10.66
C ASP A 90 -2.53 7.38 -11.24
N GLN A 91 -3.84 7.68 -11.07
CA GLN A 91 -4.43 8.94 -11.55
C GLN A 91 -4.10 10.15 -10.66
N LEU A 92 -3.58 9.95 -9.46
CA LEU A 92 -3.20 11.06 -8.57
C LEU A 92 -1.85 11.69 -8.92
N GLN A 93 -1.11 11.13 -9.88
CA GLN A 93 0.21 11.63 -10.25
C GLN A 93 0.15 13.09 -10.73
N GLY A 94 1.00 13.93 -10.13
CA GLY A 94 1.08 15.35 -10.48
C GLY A 94 0.08 16.26 -9.75
N TYR A 95 -0.90 15.70 -9.03
CA TYR A 95 -1.89 16.49 -8.29
C TYR A 95 -1.58 16.55 -6.79
N LYS A 96 -1.82 17.71 -6.17
CA LYS A 96 -1.73 17.91 -4.72
C LYS A 96 -3.08 17.60 -4.08
N ILE A 97 -3.17 16.47 -3.40
CA ILE A 97 -4.38 16.02 -2.72
C ILE A 97 -4.37 16.54 -1.30
N SER A 98 -5.47 17.19 -0.88
CA SER A 98 -5.65 17.80 0.44
C SER A 98 -6.90 17.31 1.17
N TYR A 99 -7.68 16.44 0.54
CA TYR A 99 -8.84 15.74 1.08
C TYR A 99 -8.73 14.23 0.86
N PRO A 100 -9.56 13.39 1.49
CA PRO A 100 -9.48 11.94 1.37
C PRO A 100 -9.66 11.40 -0.04
N ILE A 101 -9.24 10.14 -0.21
CA ILE A 101 -9.53 9.33 -1.38
C ILE A 101 -10.72 8.45 -1.04
N VAL A 102 -11.80 8.58 -1.80
CA VAL A 102 -13.10 8.02 -1.45
C VAL A 102 -13.43 6.79 -2.29
N LEU A 103 -13.83 5.73 -1.61
CA LEU A 103 -14.50 4.60 -2.21
C LEU A 103 -16.01 4.85 -2.17
N ASP A 104 -16.64 4.92 -3.33
CA ASP A 104 -18.08 5.05 -3.49
C ASP A 104 -18.70 3.66 -3.71
N LEU A 105 -19.49 3.20 -2.73
CA LEU A 105 -20.15 1.90 -2.68
C LEU A 105 -21.66 2.05 -2.66
N GLU A 106 -22.30 1.91 -3.83
CA GLU A 106 -23.76 1.96 -3.96
C GLU A 106 -24.29 1.27 -5.23
N ASP A 107 -23.40 0.58 -5.97
CA ASP A 107 -23.79 -0.03 -7.25
C ASP A 107 -24.70 -1.24 -7.07
N SER A 108 -25.69 -1.35 -7.93
CA SER A 108 -26.68 -2.43 -7.89
C SER A 108 -26.08 -3.84 -8.04
N SER A 109 -24.96 -3.99 -8.71
CA SER A 109 -24.24 -5.27 -8.86
C SER A 109 -23.76 -5.84 -7.51
N GLN A 110 -23.58 -4.97 -6.51
CA GLN A 110 -23.07 -5.31 -5.18
C GLN A 110 -24.18 -5.67 -4.18
N LYS A 111 -25.46 -5.40 -4.50
CA LYS A 111 -26.61 -5.59 -3.57
C LYS A 111 -26.78 -7.02 -3.06
N ASN A 112 -26.38 -8.01 -3.84
CA ASN A 112 -26.53 -9.41 -3.49
C ASN A 112 -25.34 -9.99 -2.74
N LEU A 113 -24.30 -9.21 -2.50
CA LEU A 113 -23.15 -9.62 -1.70
C LEU A 113 -23.52 -9.61 -0.22
N SER A 114 -22.90 -10.50 0.55
CA SER A 114 -23.05 -10.46 2.01
C SER A 114 -22.37 -9.19 2.58
N LYS A 115 -22.86 -8.72 3.73
CA LYS A 115 -22.27 -7.57 4.44
C LYS A 115 -20.76 -7.74 4.65
N ALA A 116 -20.33 -8.94 5.03
CA ALA A 116 -18.93 -9.26 5.25
C ALA A 116 -18.10 -9.20 3.96
N GLN A 117 -18.67 -9.60 2.80
CA GLN A 117 -17.97 -9.46 1.52
C GLN A 117 -17.76 -7.99 1.17
N LEU A 118 -18.81 -7.16 1.29
CA LEU A 118 -18.69 -5.72 1.04
C LEU A 118 -17.72 -5.05 2.03
N GLY A 119 -17.73 -5.45 3.29
CA GLY A 119 -16.77 -4.97 4.28
C GLY A 119 -15.32 -5.28 3.89
N ARG A 120 -15.02 -6.51 3.41
CA ARG A 120 -13.67 -6.87 2.94
C ARG A 120 -13.28 -6.13 1.67
N ILE A 121 -14.21 -5.97 0.72
CA ILE A 121 -14.02 -5.18 -0.50
C ILE A 121 -13.62 -3.75 -0.12
N ALA A 122 -14.38 -3.10 0.76
CA ALA A 122 -14.07 -1.76 1.23
C ALA A 122 -12.71 -1.69 1.94
N LYS A 123 -12.45 -2.62 2.86
CA LYS A 123 -11.17 -2.68 3.59
C LYS A 123 -9.97 -2.83 2.64
N THR A 124 -10.08 -3.65 1.61
CA THR A 124 -9.01 -3.85 0.62
C THR A 124 -8.64 -2.54 -0.09
N PHE A 125 -9.64 -1.77 -0.52
CA PHE A 125 -9.41 -0.44 -1.08
C PHE A 125 -8.71 0.49 -0.09
N PHE A 126 -9.22 0.57 1.14
CA PHE A 126 -8.68 1.47 2.16
C PHE A 126 -7.26 1.14 2.57
N ASP A 127 -6.94 -0.14 2.72
CA ASP A 127 -5.59 -0.58 3.06
C ASP A 127 -4.58 -0.17 1.97
N GLU A 128 -4.98 -0.28 0.69
CA GLU A 128 -4.12 0.09 -0.44
C GLU A 128 -3.94 1.61 -0.53
N ILE A 129 -5.00 2.41 -0.33
CA ILE A 129 -4.93 3.88 -0.28
C ILE A 129 -4.00 4.32 0.87
N ARG A 130 -4.13 3.72 2.06
CA ARG A 130 -3.22 3.98 3.19
C ARG A 130 -1.78 3.59 2.89
N ARG A 131 -1.57 2.45 2.24
CA ARG A 131 -0.23 2.00 1.83
C ARG A 131 0.44 3.00 0.90
N ALA A 132 -0.31 3.62 0.00
CA ALA A 132 0.17 4.71 -0.83
C ALA A 132 0.31 6.04 -0.05
N GLY A 133 -0.08 6.05 1.23
CA GLY A 133 0.06 7.16 2.16
C GLY A 133 -0.99 8.25 2.00
N TYR A 134 -2.17 7.92 1.50
CA TYR A 134 -3.33 8.79 1.48
C TYR A 134 -4.34 8.40 2.55
N GLU A 135 -5.27 9.32 2.87
CA GLU A 135 -6.36 9.07 3.79
C GLU A 135 -7.57 8.49 3.04
N PRO A 136 -8.04 7.29 3.37
CA PRO A 136 -9.23 6.71 2.77
C PRO A 136 -10.51 7.21 3.44
N MET A 137 -11.61 7.23 2.67
CA MET A 137 -12.95 7.52 3.14
C MET A 137 -13.97 6.63 2.44
N LEU A 138 -15.06 6.29 3.12
CA LEU A 138 -16.20 5.61 2.53
C LEU A 138 -17.30 6.60 2.18
N TYR A 139 -17.80 6.58 0.93
CA TYR A 139 -19.08 7.15 0.56
C TYR A 139 -20.11 6.04 0.34
N CYS A 140 -21.29 6.24 0.91
CA CYS A 140 -22.51 5.49 0.60
C CYS A 140 -23.73 6.25 1.16
N ASN A 141 -24.92 5.81 0.80
CA ASN A 141 -26.12 6.31 1.45
C ASN A 141 -26.40 5.61 2.80
N GLU A 142 -27.34 6.15 3.61
CA GLU A 142 -27.67 5.60 4.93
C GLU A 142 -28.14 4.15 4.91
N ASP A 143 -28.86 3.74 3.86
CA ASP A 143 -29.35 2.36 3.72
C ASP A 143 -28.19 1.38 3.52
N TRP A 144 -27.26 1.71 2.63
CA TRP A 144 -26.07 0.91 2.39
C TRP A 144 -25.21 0.75 3.63
N TYR A 145 -24.97 1.85 4.34
CA TYR A 145 -24.21 1.81 5.59
C TYR A 145 -24.82 0.86 6.63
N LYS A 146 -26.16 0.94 6.83
CA LYS A 146 -26.86 0.14 7.84
C LYS A 146 -27.06 -1.31 7.42
N ASN A 147 -27.44 -1.52 6.16
CA ASN A 147 -28.05 -2.76 5.72
C ASN A 147 -27.16 -3.61 4.79
N HIS A 148 -26.14 -3.04 4.16
CA HIS A 148 -25.34 -3.74 3.16
C HIS A 148 -23.86 -3.90 3.52
N ILE A 149 -23.30 -3.05 4.38
CA ILE A 149 -21.88 -3.07 4.73
C ILE A 149 -21.68 -3.60 6.15
N ASP A 150 -20.71 -4.47 6.35
CA ASP A 150 -20.25 -4.85 7.70
C ASP A 150 -19.29 -3.77 8.22
N THR A 151 -19.80 -2.94 9.11
CA THR A 151 -19.08 -1.79 9.66
C THR A 151 -17.88 -2.16 10.54
N SER A 152 -17.75 -3.43 10.94
CA SER A 152 -16.57 -3.90 11.68
C SER A 152 -15.27 -3.79 10.89
N TYR A 153 -15.35 -3.73 9.54
CA TYR A 153 -14.22 -3.52 8.65
C TYR A 153 -13.84 -2.05 8.45
N LEU A 154 -14.63 -1.11 9.01
CA LEU A 154 -14.49 0.35 8.80
C LEU A 154 -13.77 1.06 9.94
N SER A 155 -13.08 0.34 10.80
CA SER A 155 -12.36 0.95 11.94
C SER A 155 -11.35 2.00 11.48
N GLY A 156 -11.51 3.24 11.98
CA GLY A 156 -10.67 4.38 11.61
C GLY A 156 -10.88 4.89 10.18
N ILE A 157 -12.01 4.58 9.56
CA ILE A 157 -12.44 5.13 8.27
C ILE A 157 -13.44 6.25 8.51
N ASP A 158 -13.14 7.42 7.95
CA ASP A 158 -14.07 8.54 7.94
C ASP A 158 -15.21 8.28 6.94
N LEU A 159 -16.39 8.84 7.23
CA LEU A 159 -17.60 8.55 6.50
C LEU A 159 -18.15 9.80 5.80
N TRP A 160 -18.48 9.65 4.54
CA TRP A 160 -19.26 10.56 3.73
C TRP A 160 -20.60 9.91 3.40
N ILE A 161 -21.68 10.38 4.03
CA ILE A 161 -22.99 9.73 3.96
C ILE A 161 -23.97 10.60 3.18
N ALA A 162 -24.60 9.99 2.17
CA ALA A 162 -25.67 10.64 1.41
C ALA A 162 -27.03 10.46 2.11
N ARG A 163 -27.71 11.58 2.27
CA ARG A 163 -29.11 11.65 2.69
C ARG A 163 -29.75 12.93 2.16
N TYR A 164 -30.51 12.82 1.10
CA TYR A 164 -31.20 13.96 0.47
C TYR A 164 -32.45 14.30 1.26
N ASN A 165 -32.28 14.99 2.39
CA ASN A 165 -33.36 15.42 3.27
C ASN A 165 -32.85 16.51 4.22
N TYR A 166 -33.78 17.18 4.91
CA TYR A 166 -33.48 18.16 5.97
C TYR A 166 -32.90 17.54 7.24
N LYS A 167 -32.99 16.21 7.38
CA LYS A 167 -32.50 15.48 8.55
C LYS A 167 -31.77 14.24 8.10
N TYR A 168 -30.71 13.97 8.80
CA TYR A 168 -29.96 12.72 8.72
C TYR A 168 -30.04 11.96 10.04
N ASP A 169 -29.74 10.68 10.01
CA ASP A 169 -29.70 9.85 11.20
C ASP A 169 -28.50 10.22 12.08
N LEU A 170 -28.77 10.85 13.21
CA LEU A 170 -27.75 11.27 14.18
C LEU A 170 -27.00 10.09 14.83
N SER A 171 -27.50 8.85 14.73
CA SER A 171 -26.79 7.68 15.22
C SER A 171 -25.61 7.26 14.33
N ILE A 172 -25.54 7.77 13.09
CA ILE A 172 -24.41 7.56 12.21
C ILE A 172 -23.44 8.71 12.37
N GLN A 173 -22.30 8.45 12.99
CA GLN A 173 -21.22 9.43 13.03
C GLN A 173 -20.65 9.59 11.61
N ARG A 174 -20.67 10.79 11.08
CA ARG A 174 -20.19 11.13 9.74
C ARG A 174 -19.27 12.32 9.77
N ASN A 175 -18.38 12.38 8.80
CA ASN A 175 -17.44 13.49 8.64
C ASN A 175 -17.89 14.44 7.54
N ILE A 176 -18.65 13.91 6.55
CA ILE A 176 -19.27 14.68 5.48
C ILE A 176 -20.70 14.17 5.28
N TRP A 177 -21.60 15.10 4.98
CA TRP A 177 -22.99 14.83 4.64
C TRP A 177 -23.31 15.37 3.25
N GLN A 178 -23.63 14.48 2.28
CA GLN A 178 -24.21 14.87 1.00
C GLN A 178 -25.73 15.08 1.18
N SER A 179 -26.16 16.32 1.11
CA SER A 179 -27.52 16.73 1.49
C SER A 179 -28.47 16.87 0.32
N SER A 180 -27.96 17.07 -0.88
CA SER A 180 -28.74 17.33 -2.08
C SER A 180 -27.97 16.99 -3.35
N CYS A 181 -28.69 16.53 -4.38
CA CYS A 181 -28.18 16.40 -5.76
C CYS A 181 -28.77 17.47 -6.71
N LYS A 182 -29.30 18.56 -6.16
CA LYS A 182 -29.97 19.63 -6.91
C LYS A 182 -29.45 21.02 -6.52
N GLY A 183 -28.20 21.10 -6.10
CA GLY A 183 -27.55 22.36 -5.77
C GLY A 183 -27.37 23.24 -6.99
N ILE A 184 -27.35 24.54 -6.73
CA ILE A 184 -26.99 25.56 -7.71
C ILE A 184 -25.78 26.30 -7.15
N VAL A 185 -24.70 26.33 -7.90
CA VAL A 185 -23.42 26.93 -7.52
C VAL A 185 -22.93 27.77 -8.69
N ASP A 186 -22.53 29.03 -8.42
CA ASP A 186 -21.99 29.90 -9.45
C ASP A 186 -20.76 29.26 -10.11
N GLY A 187 -20.75 29.24 -11.45
CA GLY A 187 -19.70 28.62 -12.23
C GLY A 187 -20.00 27.17 -12.69
N ILE A 188 -21.15 26.62 -12.28
CA ILE A 188 -21.65 25.31 -12.73
C ILE A 188 -23.01 25.51 -13.37
N SER A 189 -23.17 25.07 -14.62
CA SER A 189 -24.44 25.22 -15.39
C SER A 189 -25.49 24.19 -15.02
N GLU A 190 -25.06 23.01 -14.58
CA GLU A 190 -25.89 21.87 -14.23
C GLU A 190 -26.14 21.79 -12.71
N ASN A 191 -27.10 20.97 -12.30
CA ASN A 191 -27.24 20.64 -10.88
C ASN A 191 -25.97 19.99 -10.34
N VAL A 192 -25.62 20.31 -9.09
CA VAL A 192 -24.44 19.76 -8.42
C VAL A 192 -24.80 19.22 -7.04
N ASP A 193 -24.08 18.20 -6.61
CA ASP A 193 -24.20 17.64 -5.27
C ASP A 193 -23.62 18.60 -4.24
N LEU A 194 -24.35 18.77 -3.11
CA LEU A 194 -24.00 19.69 -2.03
C LEU A 194 -23.58 18.90 -0.79
N ASP A 195 -22.40 19.23 -0.29
CA ASP A 195 -21.77 18.58 0.85
C ASP A 195 -21.53 19.50 2.03
N PHE A 196 -21.78 18.99 3.22
CA PHE A 196 -21.44 19.66 4.47
C PHE A 196 -20.32 18.89 5.17
N GLY A 197 -19.15 19.53 5.30
CA GLY A 197 -17.99 18.99 6.01
C GLY A 197 -18.01 19.34 7.49
N PHE A 198 -17.96 18.33 8.36
CA PHE A 198 -17.84 18.49 9.81
C PHE A 198 -16.38 18.36 10.28
N LYS A 199 -15.47 18.06 9.36
CA LYS A 199 -14.04 17.97 9.59
C LYS A 199 -13.28 18.70 8.49
N ASP A 200 -12.39 19.61 8.87
CA ASP A 200 -11.50 20.30 7.93
C ASP A 200 -10.24 19.46 7.71
N TYR A 201 -10.21 18.72 6.61
CA TYR A 201 -9.09 17.84 6.29
C TYR A 201 -7.80 18.60 6.00
N THR A 202 -7.84 19.87 5.62
CA THR A 202 -6.64 20.68 5.41
C THR A 202 -5.79 20.87 6.67
N GLN A 203 -6.38 20.64 7.85
CA GLN A 203 -5.71 20.67 9.14
C GLN A 203 -4.98 19.34 9.46
N TYR A 204 -5.29 18.26 8.75
CA TYR A 204 -4.80 16.89 9.02
C TYR A 204 -4.00 16.32 7.87
N ILE A 205 -4.32 16.68 6.63
CA ILE A 205 -3.67 16.20 5.43
C ILE A 205 -2.70 17.25 4.94
N THR A 206 -1.40 16.96 5.00
CA THR A 206 -0.39 17.78 4.31
C THR A 206 -0.49 17.50 2.81
N PRO A 207 -0.86 18.48 1.97
CA PRO A 207 -0.97 18.29 0.53
C PRO A 207 0.36 17.84 -0.05
N ARG A 208 0.36 16.71 -0.75
CA ARG A 208 1.53 16.18 -1.42
C ARG A 208 1.17 15.70 -2.81
N THR A 209 2.13 15.75 -3.71
CA THR A 209 2.04 15.03 -4.97
C THR A 209 2.40 13.57 -4.72
N TYR A 210 1.72 12.65 -5.41
CA TYR A 210 2.11 11.26 -5.44
C TYR A 210 3.58 11.15 -5.90
N SER A 211 4.38 10.47 -5.10
CA SER A 211 5.73 10.04 -5.47
C SER A 211 5.73 8.52 -5.53
N ALA A 212 6.13 7.96 -6.65
CA ALA A 212 6.33 6.52 -6.78
C ALA A 212 7.49 6.01 -5.92
N GLU A 213 8.26 6.91 -5.30
CA GLU A 213 9.39 6.57 -4.44
C GLU A 213 8.88 5.90 -3.16
N GLY A 214 9.12 4.58 -3.05
CA GLY A 214 8.66 3.76 -1.93
C GLY A 214 7.28 3.08 -2.10
N TYR A 215 6.53 3.40 -3.14
CA TYR A 215 5.31 2.68 -3.49
C TYR A 215 5.58 1.70 -4.63
N THR A 216 5.49 0.42 -4.34
CA THR A 216 5.53 -0.63 -5.36
C THR A 216 4.11 -1.09 -5.62
N LYS A 217 3.60 -0.84 -6.80
CA LYS A 217 2.28 -1.31 -7.23
C LYS A 217 2.25 -2.84 -7.18
N ASP A 218 1.24 -3.39 -6.53
CA ASP A 218 1.01 -4.82 -6.60
C ASP A 218 0.55 -5.20 -8.01
N ASN A 219 1.15 -6.23 -8.56
CA ASN A 219 0.74 -6.82 -9.84
C ASN A 219 -0.10 -8.09 -9.64
N GLY A 220 -0.48 -8.42 -8.40
CA GLY A 220 -1.22 -9.62 -8.05
C GLY A 220 -1.54 -9.74 -6.56
N TYR A 221 -1.95 -10.92 -6.16
CA TYR A 221 -2.35 -11.24 -4.79
C TYR A 221 -1.94 -12.67 -4.40
N TRP A 222 -1.74 -12.83 -3.09
CA TRP A 222 -1.39 -14.13 -2.52
C TRP A 222 -2.62 -15.03 -2.37
N VAL A 223 -2.47 -16.27 -2.82
CA VAL A 223 -3.47 -17.33 -2.67
C VAL A 223 -2.87 -18.48 -1.87
N LYS A 224 -3.63 -19.00 -0.92
CA LYS A 224 -3.27 -20.20 -0.16
C LYS A 224 -4.24 -21.34 -0.46
N ASN A 225 -3.69 -22.51 -0.74
CA ASN A 225 -4.45 -23.75 -0.83
C ASN A 225 -3.80 -24.85 0.04
N ASN A 226 -4.26 -26.08 -0.07
CA ASN A 226 -3.72 -27.22 0.69
C ASN A 226 -2.25 -27.56 0.38
N THR A 227 -1.73 -27.12 -0.78
CA THR A 227 -0.34 -27.38 -1.20
C THR A 227 0.61 -26.30 -0.70
N GLY A 228 0.18 -25.02 -0.67
CA GLY A 228 1.03 -23.93 -0.26
C GLY A 228 0.50 -22.55 -0.67
N TRP A 229 1.40 -21.57 -0.57
CA TRP A 229 1.16 -20.23 -1.07
C TRP A 229 1.63 -20.09 -2.51
N TRP A 230 0.86 -19.37 -3.34
CA TRP A 230 1.23 -18.95 -4.68
C TRP A 230 0.78 -17.53 -4.94
N TYR A 231 1.36 -16.86 -5.92
CA TYR A 231 1.05 -15.48 -6.24
C TYR A 231 0.34 -15.42 -7.59
N CYS A 232 -0.89 -14.90 -7.63
CA CYS A 232 -1.67 -14.74 -8.85
C CYS A 232 -1.58 -13.29 -9.31
N HIS A 233 -1.09 -13.07 -10.53
CA HIS A 233 -1.14 -11.75 -11.15
C HIS A 233 -2.57 -11.41 -11.54
N PHE A 234 -2.89 -10.12 -11.67
CA PHE A 234 -4.23 -9.68 -12.02
C PHE A 234 -4.65 -10.07 -13.44
N ASP A 235 -3.71 -10.35 -14.32
CA ASP A 235 -3.96 -10.91 -15.66
C ASP A 235 -4.21 -12.43 -15.67
N GLY A 236 -4.22 -13.06 -14.49
CA GLY A 236 -4.42 -14.50 -14.34
C GLY A 236 -3.16 -15.35 -14.49
N THR A 237 -2.00 -14.75 -14.79
CA THR A 237 -0.72 -15.45 -14.80
C THR A 237 -0.16 -15.65 -13.38
N TYR A 238 0.87 -16.44 -13.22
CA TYR A 238 1.56 -16.66 -11.96
C TYR A 238 3.04 -16.99 -12.19
N PRO A 239 3.95 -16.62 -11.26
CA PRO A 239 5.35 -16.97 -11.36
C PRO A 239 5.56 -18.46 -11.17
N ALA A 240 6.35 -19.10 -12.03
CA ALA A 240 6.74 -20.50 -11.89
C ALA A 240 8.20 -20.67 -12.32
N ASN A 241 8.97 -21.36 -11.49
CA ASN A 241 10.42 -21.52 -11.67
C ASN A 241 11.12 -20.17 -11.88
N SER A 242 10.72 -19.16 -11.09
CA SER A 242 11.15 -17.76 -11.26
C SER A 242 11.19 -17.00 -9.94
N TRP A 243 12.00 -15.96 -9.93
CA TRP A 243 11.96 -14.93 -8.91
C TRP A 243 10.85 -13.91 -9.18
N GLU A 244 10.19 -13.48 -8.11
CA GLU A 244 9.24 -12.38 -8.16
C GLU A 244 9.52 -11.39 -7.04
N TYR A 245 9.51 -10.09 -7.34
CA TYR A 245 9.66 -9.03 -6.35
C TYR A 245 8.27 -8.52 -5.94
N ILE A 246 7.89 -8.80 -4.70
CA ILE A 246 6.55 -8.50 -4.19
C ILE A 246 6.68 -7.67 -2.91
N LYS A 247 6.12 -6.48 -2.90
CA LYS A 247 6.06 -5.59 -1.71
C LYS A 247 7.41 -5.43 -0.98
N GLY A 248 8.48 -5.17 -1.72
CA GLY A 248 9.79 -4.90 -1.13
C GLY A 248 10.63 -6.16 -0.83
N ASN A 249 10.16 -7.35 -1.14
CA ASN A 249 10.87 -8.61 -0.90
C ASN A 249 10.94 -9.47 -2.15
N TRP A 250 12.03 -10.23 -2.29
CA TRP A 250 12.16 -11.25 -3.31
C TRP A 250 11.63 -12.58 -2.81
N TYR A 251 10.86 -13.27 -3.67
CA TYR A 251 10.33 -14.61 -3.45
C TYR A 251 10.72 -15.52 -4.60
N TRP A 252 10.96 -16.79 -4.31
CA TRP A 252 11.14 -17.81 -5.34
C TRP A 252 9.91 -18.71 -5.41
N PHE A 253 9.45 -18.96 -6.63
CA PHE A 253 8.36 -19.87 -6.91
C PHE A 253 8.90 -21.10 -7.64
N ASN A 254 8.53 -22.29 -7.16
CA ASN A 254 8.95 -23.54 -7.77
C ASN A 254 8.29 -23.75 -9.15
N SER A 255 8.61 -24.86 -9.83
CA SER A 255 8.05 -25.18 -11.16
C SER A 255 6.53 -25.35 -11.19
N ASN A 256 5.90 -25.58 -10.04
CA ASN A 256 4.44 -25.68 -9.90
C ASN A 256 3.79 -24.33 -9.47
N GLY A 257 4.58 -23.26 -9.40
CA GLY A 257 4.09 -21.92 -9.03
C GLY A 257 3.91 -21.71 -7.52
N TYR A 258 4.40 -22.60 -6.65
CA TYR A 258 4.29 -22.40 -5.20
C TYR A 258 5.54 -21.72 -4.63
N MET A 259 5.29 -20.75 -3.74
CA MET A 259 6.32 -20.08 -2.96
C MET A 259 7.11 -21.10 -2.13
N VAL A 260 8.43 -20.99 -2.16
CA VAL A 260 9.30 -21.84 -1.35
C VAL A 260 9.74 -21.15 -0.07
N THR A 261 10.13 -21.96 0.94
CA THR A 261 10.71 -21.50 2.20
C THR A 261 11.94 -22.35 2.52
N GLY A 262 12.86 -21.84 3.35
CA GLY A 262 14.08 -22.54 3.72
C GLY A 262 15.16 -22.46 2.65
N TRP A 263 16.14 -23.35 2.74
CA TRP A 263 17.25 -23.41 1.80
C TRP A 263 16.79 -23.91 0.42
N THR A 264 17.17 -23.17 -0.61
CA THR A 264 16.81 -23.48 -2.00
C THR A 264 18.01 -23.25 -2.91
N TYR A 265 18.30 -24.26 -3.76
CA TYR A 265 19.39 -24.17 -4.74
C TYR A 265 18.84 -23.71 -6.09
N ILE A 266 19.30 -22.55 -6.56
CA ILE A 266 18.80 -21.89 -7.76
C ILE A 266 19.98 -21.46 -8.62
N ASN A 267 20.05 -21.95 -9.86
CA ASN A 267 21.05 -21.55 -10.86
C ASN A 267 22.50 -21.56 -10.33
N GLY A 268 22.88 -22.59 -9.58
CA GLY A 268 24.25 -22.75 -9.10
C GLY A 268 24.54 -22.09 -7.75
N CYS A 269 23.59 -21.42 -7.12
CA CYS A 269 23.74 -20.75 -5.83
C CYS A 269 22.69 -21.23 -4.81
N TRP A 270 23.07 -21.25 -3.54
CA TRP A 270 22.13 -21.45 -2.44
C TRP A 270 21.57 -20.12 -1.96
N TYR A 271 20.28 -20.10 -1.71
CA TYR A 271 19.51 -18.99 -1.13
C TYR A 271 18.75 -19.49 0.08
N TYR A 272 18.42 -18.58 0.98
CA TYR A 272 17.56 -18.89 2.12
C TYR A 272 16.30 -18.02 2.10
N MET A 273 15.14 -18.65 2.08
CA MET A 273 13.84 -18.02 2.22
C MET A 273 13.38 -18.19 3.66
N ASN A 274 12.99 -17.08 4.32
CA ASN A 274 12.47 -17.16 5.68
C ASN A 274 11.10 -17.88 5.73
N SER A 275 10.49 -17.98 6.91
CA SER A 275 9.20 -18.66 7.09
C SER A 275 8.04 -18.00 6.34
N SER A 276 8.14 -16.74 5.97
CA SER A 276 7.17 -16.02 5.12
C SER A 276 7.51 -16.12 3.62
N GLY A 277 8.56 -16.83 3.24
CA GLY A 277 9.01 -16.98 1.85
C GLY A 277 9.93 -15.86 1.36
N ALA A 278 10.15 -14.81 2.14
CA ALA A 278 11.03 -13.72 1.72
C ALA A 278 12.50 -14.11 1.74
N MET A 279 13.23 -13.76 0.67
CA MET A 279 14.67 -13.99 0.54
C MET A 279 15.43 -13.20 1.60
N VAL A 280 16.38 -13.85 2.24
CA VAL A 280 17.22 -13.26 3.29
C VAL A 280 18.57 -12.82 2.72
N THR A 281 19.12 -11.72 3.24
CA THR A 281 20.46 -11.20 2.92
C THR A 281 21.24 -10.88 4.19
N GLY A 282 22.55 -10.82 4.10
CA GLY A 282 23.43 -10.51 5.24
C GLY A 282 23.66 -11.71 6.16
N TRP A 283 24.11 -11.42 7.39
CA TRP A 283 24.35 -12.42 8.41
C TRP A 283 23.04 -13.01 8.92
N THR A 284 22.96 -14.33 8.93
CA THR A 284 21.74 -15.05 9.32
C THR A 284 22.09 -16.27 10.13
N TYR A 285 21.42 -16.48 11.27
CA TYR A 285 21.58 -17.62 12.15
C TYR A 285 20.51 -18.65 11.88
N ILE A 286 20.92 -19.83 11.39
CA ILE A 286 20.02 -20.89 10.95
C ILE A 286 20.51 -22.23 11.51
N ASN A 287 19.66 -22.97 12.24
CA ASN A 287 19.98 -24.28 12.80
C ASN A 287 21.34 -24.29 13.51
N ASP A 288 21.54 -23.39 14.45
CA ASP A 288 22.72 -23.25 15.31
C ASP A 288 24.02 -22.89 14.56
N CYS A 289 23.94 -22.43 13.31
CA CYS A 289 25.07 -21.99 12.52
C CYS A 289 24.85 -20.59 11.93
N TRP A 290 25.92 -19.79 11.87
CA TRP A 290 25.92 -18.54 11.14
C TRP A 290 26.24 -18.74 9.68
N TYR A 291 25.49 -18.07 8.82
CA TYR A 291 25.69 -17.99 7.37
C TYR A 291 25.78 -16.53 6.95
N TYR A 292 26.38 -16.29 5.81
CA TYR A 292 26.36 -14.98 5.17
C TYR A 292 25.78 -15.08 3.77
N LEU A 293 24.66 -14.38 3.54
CA LEU A 293 24.02 -14.23 2.25
C LEU A 293 24.45 -12.86 1.69
N ASN A 294 25.00 -12.81 0.49
CA ASN A 294 25.40 -11.53 -0.10
C ASN A 294 24.19 -10.63 -0.43
N SER A 295 24.43 -9.46 -1.00
CA SER A 295 23.36 -8.50 -1.34
C SER A 295 22.38 -9.02 -2.38
N SER A 296 22.74 -10.02 -3.17
CA SER A 296 21.83 -10.72 -4.09
C SER A 296 21.15 -11.95 -3.47
N GLY A 297 21.35 -12.22 -2.18
CA GLY A 297 20.80 -13.34 -1.44
C GLY A 297 21.59 -14.66 -1.60
N ALA A 298 22.63 -14.70 -2.43
CA ALA A 298 23.41 -15.91 -2.62
C ALA A 298 24.31 -16.21 -1.41
N MET A 299 24.31 -17.46 -0.96
CA MET A 299 25.17 -17.95 0.13
C MET A 299 26.63 -17.86 -0.25
N VAL A 300 27.44 -17.32 0.64
CA VAL A 300 28.89 -17.16 0.45
C VAL A 300 29.66 -18.29 1.13
N THR A 301 30.73 -18.74 0.48
CA THR A 301 31.71 -19.70 1.02
C THR A 301 33.12 -19.12 0.95
N GLY A 302 34.03 -19.64 1.77
CA GLY A 302 35.40 -19.13 1.84
C GLY A 302 35.52 -17.87 2.72
N TRP A 303 36.55 -17.08 2.46
CA TRP A 303 36.83 -15.87 3.23
C TRP A 303 35.90 -14.73 2.86
N ILE A 304 35.35 -14.07 3.87
CA ILE A 304 34.58 -12.81 3.73
C ILE A 304 35.17 -11.71 4.63
N TYR A 305 35.22 -10.50 4.11
CA TYR A 305 35.59 -9.32 4.89
C TYR A 305 34.34 -8.50 5.20
N TYR A 306 34.08 -8.32 6.51
CA TYR A 306 32.88 -7.62 6.95
C TYR A 306 33.18 -6.76 8.19
N ASN A 307 32.83 -5.49 8.15
CA ASN A 307 33.02 -4.51 9.24
C ASN A 307 34.43 -4.52 9.86
N GLY A 308 35.47 -4.61 9.02
CA GLY A 308 36.85 -4.56 9.46
C GLY A 308 37.48 -5.90 9.88
N TYR A 309 36.75 -7.01 9.75
CA TYR A 309 37.20 -8.34 10.18
C TYR A 309 37.01 -9.37 9.08
N TRP A 310 37.90 -10.37 9.06
CA TRP A 310 37.82 -11.55 8.22
C TRP A 310 37.10 -12.67 8.93
N TYR A 311 36.23 -13.38 8.22
CA TYR A 311 35.51 -14.58 8.65
C TYR A 311 35.66 -15.66 7.58
N PHE A 312 35.58 -16.94 8.00
CA PHE A 312 35.66 -18.03 7.03
C PHE A 312 34.40 -18.89 7.07
N MET A 313 33.83 -19.06 5.89
CA MET A 313 32.65 -19.92 5.67
C MET A 313 33.11 -21.23 5.03
N ASN A 314 32.71 -22.37 5.59
CA ASN A 314 33.05 -23.68 5.01
C ASN A 314 32.32 -23.91 3.66
N SER A 315 32.54 -25.07 3.05
CA SER A 315 31.91 -25.42 1.76
C SER A 315 30.37 -25.53 1.83
N SER A 316 29.82 -25.68 3.02
CA SER A 316 28.38 -25.68 3.28
C SER A 316 27.86 -24.29 3.68
N GLY A 317 28.69 -23.25 3.61
CA GLY A 317 28.32 -21.85 3.97
C GLY A 317 28.30 -21.56 5.47
N GLN A 318 28.64 -22.50 6.34
CA GLN A 318 28.65 -22.30 7.79
C GLN A 318 29.90 -21.54 8.23
N MET A 319 29.75 -20.51 9.07
CA MET A 319 30.85 -19.79 9.66
C MET A 319 31.62 -20.72 10.61
N LEU A 320 32.93 -20.80 10.43
CA LEU A 320 33.81 -21.55 11.31
C LEU A 320 34.26 -20.74 12.51
N THR A 321 34.44 -21.40 13.64
CA THR A 321 34.91 -20.81 14.92
C THR A 321 35.89 -21.72 15.61
N ASN A 322 36.80 -21.16 16.44
CA ASN A 322 37.76 -21.86 17.29
C ASN A 322 38.59 -22.91 16.55
N GLN A 323 39.03 -22.64 15.33
CA GLN A 323 39.81 -23.60 14.56
C GLN A 323 40.76 -22.97 13.54
N TRP A 324 41.70 -23.81 13.07
CA TRP A 324 42.65 -23.45 12.03
C TRP A 324 42.03 -23.60 10.62
N ILE A 325 42.30 -22.64 9.77
CA ILE A 325 41.94 -22.63 8.37
C ILE A 325 43.21 -22.93 7.56
N SER A 326 43.22 -24.03 6.84
CA SER A 326 44.35 -24.50 6.03
C SER A 326 45.68 -24.57 6.80
N GLY A 327 45.66 -24.67 8.13
CA GLY A 327 46.86 -24.68 8.97
C GLY A 327 47.63 -23.37 9.02
N VAL A 328 47.06 -22.29 8.51
CA VAL A 328 47.71 -20.97 8.38
C VAL A 328 47.05 -19.90 9.18
N TYR A 329 45.71 -19.82 9.17
CA TYR A 329 44.90 -18.79 9.83
C TYR A 329 44.09 -19.41 10.96
N TYR A 330 43.85 -18.67 12.02
CA TYR A 330 43.01 -19.13 13.09
C TYR A 330 41.76 -18.24 13.22
N VAL A 331 40.57 -18.82 13.24
CA VAL A 331 39.31 -18.14 13.55
C VAL A 331 38.91 -18.37 14.99
N LYS A 332 38.56 -17.26 15.69
CA LYS A 332 38.24 -17.23 17.13
C LYS A 332 36.81 -17.74 17.39
N SER A 333 36.40 -17.74 18.67
CA SER A 333 35.04 -18.12 19.10
C SER A 333 33.94 -17.25 18.52
N ASP A 334 34.25 -16.01 18.17
CA ASP A 334 33.33 -15.05 17.54
C ASP A 334 33.36 -15.11 15.99
N GLY A 335 34.12 -16.07 15.41
CA GLY A 335 34.31 -16.26 13.98
C GLY A 335 35.35 -15.36 13.34
N ARG A 336 35.83 -14.32 14.03
CA ARG A 336 36.83 -13.40 13.48
C ARG A 336 38.19 -14.06 13.35
N MET A 337 38.87 -13.80 12.24
CA MET A 337 40.27 -14.17 12.08
C MET A 337 41.13 -13.48 13.14
N ALA A 338 41.98 -14.23 13.81
CA ALA A 338 42.92 -13.71 14.78
C ALA A 338 44.08 -12.98 14.08
N VAL A 339 44.51 -11.84 14.64
CA VAL A 339 45.65 -11.06 14.15
C VAL A 339 46.48 -10.58 15.36
N SER A 340 47.81 -10.58 15.24
CA SER A 340 48.74 -10.08 16.27
C SER A 340 48.47 -10.64 17.68
N GLN A 341 48.19 -11.93 17.82
CA GLN A 341 47.88 -12.53 19.12
C GLN A 341 48.23 -14.03 19.19
N TRP A 342 48.31 -14.52 20.42
CA TRP A 342 48.39 -15.95 20.73
C TRP A 342 47.00 -16.61 20.58
N VAL A 343 46.97 -17.80 19.98
CA VAL A 343 45.75 -18.57 19.71
C VAL A 343 45.91 -20.02 20.16
N ASP A 344 44.82 -20.80 20.09
CA ASP A 344 44.80 -22.24 20.41
C ASP A 344 45.45 -22.53 21.76
N ASN A 345 44.86 -22.02 22.83
CA ASN A 345 45.37 -22.10 24.22
C ASN A 345 46.79 -21.52 24.39
N SER A 346 47.09 -20.45 23.68
CA SER A 346 48.41 -19.76 23.73
C SER A 346 49.59 -20.63 23.23
N ARG A 347 49.32 -21.57 22.36
CA ARG A 347 50.37 -22.44 21.77
C ARG A 347 50.99 -21.84 20.52
N TYR A 348 50.26 -21.02 19.80
CA TYR A 348 50.68 -20.50 18.49
C TYR A 348 50.46 -18.99 18.42
N TYR A 349 51.34 -18.30 17.74
CA TYR A 349 51.21 -16.86 17.53
C TYR A 349 50.90 -16.55 16.05
N VAL A 350 49.90 -15.68 15.81
CA VAL A 350 49.59 -15.20 14.45
C VAL A 350 50.00 -13.75 14.30
N GLY A 351 50.54 -13.42 13.15
CA GLY A 351 51.04 -12.08 12.80
C GLY A 351 49.93 -11.06 12.51
N ALA A 352 50.32 -9.87 12.11
CA ALA A 352 49.42 -8.78 11.77
C ALA A 352 48.54 -9.09 10.53
N ASP A 353 49.01 -9.98 9.68
CA ASP A 353 48.31 -10.50 8.50
C ASP A 353 47.45 -11.75 8.81
N GLY A 354 47.43 -12.18 10.07
CA GLY A 354 46.73 -13.37 10.53
C GLY A 354 47.47 -14.69 10.26
N VAL A 355 48.64 -14.67 9.63
CA VAL A 355 49.43 -15.84 9.31
C VAL A 355 50.12 -16.38 10.57
N TRP A 356 50.10 -17.68 10.75
CA TRP A 356 50.85 -18.36 11.80
C TRP A 356 52.36 -18.11 11.65
N ILE A 357 53.00 -17.72 12.74
CA ILE A 357 54.43 -17.56 12.86
C ILE A 357 54.99 -18.77 13.64
N PRO A 358 55.87 -19.60 13.03
CA PRO A 358 56.44 -20.81 13.64
C PRO A 358 57.24 -20.52 14.89
#